data_d447698cbeec394524d6986f935b36ec
#
_entry.id   d447698cbeec394524d6986f935b36ec
#
_cell.length_a   1.000
_cell.length_b   1.000
_cell.length_c   1.000
_cell.angle_alpha   90.00
_cell.angle_beta   90.00
_cell.angle_gamma   90.00
#
_symmetry.space_group_name_H-M   'P 1'
#
loop_
_entity.id
_entity.type
_entity.pdbx_description
1 polymer ?
#
loop_
_entity_poly.entity_id
_entity_poly.type
_entity_poly.pdbx_seq_one_letter_code
_entity_poly.pdbx_strand_id
1 'polypeptide(L)'
;MTNHGSKRNFSLNLHPKITYSVKFANMKKHNFYAGPSILSEYTIKNTADAVLNFADTGLSLLEVSHRSKEFQAVIDEAAQSVKDLLAVPQGYEVIFLGGGASMQFCMIPFNLLKTKAAYLDTGTWANKAIKEAKLFGEVDVVASSKDANYTFIPKDFTVPADADYFHYTTNNTIYGTEIRKDPEVGVPLVADMSSDIFSRPIDIKKYDAIYAGAQKNLAPAGVTIVIVKEEALGHVDRPIPTMLDYRTHTSKGSMFNTPPVLPIYSALQTLRYYKQMGGIETLEKLDIAKAARLYEAIDESKMFVGTVTNPEDRSIMNVCFVMKPEYAELEKEFIDFASARGIVGIKGHRSVGGFRASLYNALPMESVEVLIQAMKDFQNQH
;
A
#
# COMPACT_ATOMS: atom_id res chain seq x y z
N MET A 1 -50.44 -51.07 40.29
CA MET A 1 -50.00 -49.67 40.44
C MET A 1 -48.99 -49.41 39.36
N THR A 2 -49.43 -48.82 38.28
CA THR A 2 -48.68 -48.62 37.04
C THR A 2 -48.09 -47.21 37.02
N ASN A 3 -46.76 -47.13 36.89
CA ASN A 3 -46.06 -45.88 36.88
C ASN A 3 -45.80 -45.44 35.40
N HIS A 4 -46.47 -44.40 34.95
CA HIS A 4 -46.29 -43.82 33.60
C HIS A 4 -45.17 -42.79 33.60
N GLY A 5 -44.05 -43.18 33.09
CA GLY A 5 -42.96 -42.28 32.79
C GLY A 5 -43.22 -41.51 31.51
N SER A 6 -43.51 -40.21 31.63
CA SER A 6 -43.63 -39.25 30.49
C SER A 6 -42.26 -38.98 29.83
N LYS A 7 -42.09 -39.51 28.64
CA LYS A 7 -40.96 -39.07 27.74
C LYS A 7 -41.31 -37.70 27.15
N ARG A 8 -40.65 -36.66 27.63
CA ARG A 8 -40.66 -35.36 26.95
C ARG A 8 -39.76 -35.44 25.70
N ASN A 9 -40.36 -35.46 24.52
CA ASN A 9 -39.65 -35.26 23.26
C ASN A 9 -39.29 -33.78 23.17
N PHE A 10 -38.00 -33.47 23.28
CA PHE A 10 -37.46 -32.17 22.84
C PHE A 10 -37.32 -32.21 21.32
N SER A 11 -38.23 -31.60 20.59
CA SER A 11 -38.04 -31.30 19.19
C SER A 11 -37.20 -30.02 19.09
N LEU A 12 -35.93 -30.15 18.74
CA LEU A 12 -35.12 -29.01 18.25
C LEU A 12 -35.70 -28.62 16.89
N ASN A 13 -36.43 -27.51 16.86
CA ASN A 13 -36.77 -26.84 15.62
C ASN A 13 -35.48 -26.26 15.04
N LEU A 14 -34.84 -26.99 14.15
CA LEU A 14 -33.76 -26.47 13.32
C LEU A 14 -34.36 -25.40 12.43
N HIS A 15 -33.88 -24.16 12.59
CA HIS A 15 -34.17 -23.05 11.68
C HIS A 15 -33.95 -23.45 10.23
N PRO A 16 -34.79 -22.96 9.29
CA PRO A 16 -34.64 -23.28 7.90
C PRO A 16 -33.24 -22.87 7.45
N LYS A 17 -32.54 -23.74 6.69
CA LYS A 17 -31.25 -23.45 6.09
C LYS A 17 -31.41 -22.18 5.27
N ILE A 18 -30.86 -21.07 5.74
CA ILE A 18 -30.74 -19.84 4.97
C ILE A 18 -29.68 -20.10 3.90
N THR A 19 -30.14 -20.47 2.71
CA THR A 19 -29.25 -20.57 1.55
C THR A 19 -29.00 -19.15 1.04
N TYR A 20 -27.89 -18.56 1.42
CA TYR A 20 -27.45 -17.29 0.84
C TYR A 20 -27.02 -17.55 -0.61
N SER A 21 -27.93 -17.37 -1.55
CA SER A 21 -27.60 -17.21 -2.96
C SER A 21 -27.14 -15.76 -3.15
N VAL A 22 -25.85 -15.51 -2.98
CA VAL A 22 -25.26 -14.21 -3.35
C VAL A 22 -25.24 -14.16 -4.88
N LYS A 23 -26.28 -13.61 -5.47
CA LYS A 23 -26.24 -13.24 -6.91
C LYS A 23 -25.31 -12.01 -7.03
N PHE A 24 -24.04 -12.22 -7.36
CA PHE A 24 -23.17 -11.18 -7.87
C PHE A 24 -23.64 -10.77 -9.30
N ALA A 25 -24.85 -10.22 -9.39
CA ALA A 25 -25.38 -9.64 -10.62
C ALA A 25 -25.23 -8.13 -10.58
N ASN A 26 -24.07 -7.64 -10.14
CA ASN A 26 -23.73 -6.22 -10.25
C ASN A 26 -22.59 -6.07 -11.24
N MET A 27 -22.73 -5.09 -12.13
CA MET A 27 -21.69 -4.65 -13.03
C MET A 27 -20.38 -4.49 -12.26
N LYS A 28 -19.31 -5.19 -12.70
CA LYS A 28 -17.99 -5.11 -12.09
C LYS A 28 -17.59 -3.63 -11.97
N LYS A 29 -17.22 -3.18 -10.78
CA LYS A 29 -16.76 -1.80 -10.57
C LYS A 29 -15.29 -1.68 -10.96
N HIS A 30 -14.97 -0.59 -11.66
CA HIS A 30 -13.60 -0.17 -11.93
C HIS A 30 -13.10 0.68 -10.76
N ASN A 31 -12.33 0.05 -9.87
CA ASN A 31 -11.97 0.62 -8.57
C ASN A 31 -10.62 1.32 -8.62
N PHE A 32 -10.62 2.65 -8.59
CA PHE A 32 -9.44 3.53 -8.57
C PHE A 32 -9.13 4.13 -7.20
N TYR A 33 -9.70 3.60 -6.12
CA TYR A 33 -9.41 4.10 -4.76
C TYR A 33 -7.92 4.00 -4.43
N ALA A 34 -7.42 5.02 -3.74
CA ALA A 34 -6.01 5.11 -3.37
C ALA A 34 -5.60 4.32 -2.13
N GLY A 35 -6.56 3.80 -1.39
CA GLY A 35 -6.33 2.96 -0.22
C GLY A 35 -7.40 3.15 0.88
N PRO A 36 -8.02 2.07 1.41
CA PRO A 36 -7.93 0.70 0.88
C PRO A 36 -8.27 0.62 -0.60
N SER A 37 -7.47 -0.17 -1.34
CA SER A 37 -7.52 -0.20 -2.80
C SER A 37 -8.09 -1.51 -3.35
N ILE A 38 -8.03 -1.66 -4.67
CA ILE A 38 -8.38 -2.89 -5.36
C ILE A 38 -7.46 -4.04 -4.95
N LEU A 39 -8.02 -5.22 -4.78
CA LEU A 39 -7.31 -6.50 -4.65
C LEU A 39 -7.68 -7.40 -5.84
N SER A 40 -6.76 -8.31 -6.19
CA SER A 40 -7.05 -9.30 -7.25
C SER A 40 -8.19 -10.23 -6.84
N GLU A 41 -8.93 -10.75 -7.83
CA GLU A 41 -9.96 -11.77 -7.58
C GLU A 41 -9.37 -13.01 -6.91
N TYR A 42 -8.12 -13.36 -7.27
CA TYR A 42 -7.37 -14.44 -6.63
C TYR A 42 -7.23 -14.19 -5.12
N THR A 43 -6.77 -13.01 -4.73
CA THR A 43 -6.59 -12.64 -3.31
C THR A 43 -7.91 -12.67 -2.56
N ILE A 44 -8.96 -12.05 -3.12
CA ILE A 44 -10.28 -11.97 -2.49
C ILE A 44 -10.86 -13.37 -2.28
N LYS A 45 -10.86 -14.21 -3.34
CA LYS A 45 -11.41 -15.56 -3.29
C LYS A 45 -10.69 -16.43 -2.25
N ASN A 46 -9.36 -16.52 -2.32
CA ASN A 46 -8.60 -17.37 -1.40
C ASN A 46 -8.72 -16.88 0.05
N THR A 47 -8.84 -15.56 0.26
CA THR A 47 -9.07 -15.01 1.60
C THR A 47 -10.48 -15.36 2.11
N ALA A 48 -11.50 -15.27 1.26
CA ALA A 48 -12.87 -15.64 1.62
C ALA A 48 -12.99 -17.14 1.94
N ASP A 49 -12.37 -18.01 1.15
CA ASP A 49 -12.32 -19.45 1.38
C ASP A 49 -11.68 -19.78 2.75
N ALA A 50 -10.59 -19.10 3.10
CA ALA A 50 -9.92 -19.27 4.40
C ALA A 50 -10.77 -18.75 5.58
N VAL A 51 -11.57 -17.73 5.39
CA VAL A 51 -12.53 -17.26 6.40
C VAL A 51 -13.60 -18.33 6.68
N LEU A 52 -13.97 -19.12 5.67
CA LEU A 52 -14.95 -20.21 5.83
C LEU A 52 -14.32 -21.49 6.40
N ASN A 53 -13.13 -21.87 5.96
CA ASN A 53 -12.40 -23.04 6.43
C ASN A 53 -10.90 -22.86 6.15
N PHE A 54 -10.14 -22.56 7.19
CA PHE A 54 -8.71 -22.31 7.06
C PHE A 54 -7.91 -23.61 7.10
N ALA A 55 -7.15 -23.86 6.04
CA ALA A 55 -6.21 -25.01 5.93
C ALA A 55 -6.86 -26.36 6.31
N ASP A 56 -8.14 -26.56 5.97
CA ASP A 56 -8.93 -27.77 6.29
C ASP A 56 -8.99 -28.13 7.77
N THR A 57 -8.79 -27.17 8.66
CA THR A 57 -8.86 -27.36 10.11
C THR A 57 -10.28 -27.47 10.65
N GLY A 58 -11.28 -27.14 9.84
CA GLY A 58 -12.67 -26.98 10.28
C GLY A 58 -12.93 -25.69 11.06
N LEU A 59 -11.94 -24.80 11.16
CA LEU A 59 -12.02 -23.49 11.80
C LEU A 59 -11.88 -22.37 10.75
N SER A 60 -12.49 -21.23 11.06
CA SER A 60 -12.26 -20.00 10.31
C SER A 60 -10.85 -19.44 10.58
N LEU A 61 -10.24 -18.83 9.58
CA LEU A 61 -9.02 -18.01 9.78
C LEU A 61 -9.18 -16.96 10.89
N LEU A 62 -10.41 -16.49 11.14
CA LEU A 62 -10.72 -15.51 12.18
C LEU A 62 -10.67 -16.09 13.60
N GLU A 63 -10.74 -17.42 13.75
CA GLU A 63 -10.77 -18.15 15.02
C GLU A 63 -9.45 -18.85 15.33
N VAL A 64 -8.63 -19.11 14.31
CA VAL A 64 -7.37 -19.85 14.46
C VAL A 64 -6.38 -19.04 15.29
N SER A 65 -5.75 -19.70 16.25
CA SER A 65 -4.67 -19.10 17.03
C SER A 65 -3.49 -18.70 16.12
N HIS A 66 -3.01 -17.47 16.24
CA HIS A 66 -1.79 -17.04 15.57
C HIS A 66 -0.54 -17.86 15.96
N ARG A 67 -0.61 -18.67 17.03
CA ARG A 67 0.45 -19.57 17.48
C ARG A 67 0.28 -21.00 16.96
N SER A 68 -0.73 -21.27 16.14
CA SER A 68 -0.90 -22.57 15.50
C SER A 68 0.18 -22.79 14.43
N LYS A 69 0.44 -24.08 14.12
CA LYS A 69 1.40 -24.44 13.08
C LYS A 69 0.97 -23.94 11.69
N GLU A 70 -0.33 -23.95 11.46
CA GLU A 70 -0.95 -23.52 10.21
C GLU A 70 -0.74 -22.03 9.98
N PHE A 71 -0.88 -21.18 11.03
CA PHE A 71 -0.63 -19.76 10.90
C PHE A 71 0.87 -19.41 10.91
N GLN A 72 1.69 -20.19 11.64
CA GLN A 72 3.16 -20.07 11.53
C GLN A 72 3.60 -20.24 10.07
N ALA A 73 3.08 -21.27 9.37
CA ALA A 73 3.38 -21.47 7.96
C ALA A 73 2.96 -20.27 7.08
N VAL A 74 1.84 -19.60 7.39
CA VAL A 74 1.39 -18.40 6.67
C VAL A 74 2.41 -17.27 6.80
N ILE A 75 2.86 -16.97 8.02
CA ILE A 75 3.75 -15.85 8.27
C ILE A 75 5.15 -16.10 7.68
N ASP A 76 5.63 -17.34 7.80
CA ASP A 76 6.93 -17.76 7.25
C ASP A 76 6.93 -17.68 5.72
N GLU A 77 5.87 -18.17 5.06
CA GLU A 77 5.73 -18.09 3.60
C GLU A 77 5.53 -16.65 3.13
N ALA A 78 4.80 -15.82 3.89
CA ALA A 78 4.64 -14.42 3.56
C ALA A 78 5.97 -13.66 3.61
N ALA A 79 6.76 -13.84 4.68
CA ALA A 79 8.08 -13.24 4.81
C ALA A 79 9.03 -13.73 3.71
N GLN A 80 9.05 -15.03 3.45
CA GLN A 80 9.88 -15.62 2.37
C GLN A 80 9.45 -15.09 1.01
N SER A 81 8.14 -14.93 0.76
CA SER A 81 7.64 -14.40 -0.52
C SER A 81 8.03 -12.96 -0.76
N VAL A 82 8.08 -12.13 0.28
CA VAL A 82 8.64 -10.78 0.19
C VAL A 82 10.14 -10.85 -0.15
N LYS A 83 10.89 -11.72 0.56
CA LYS A 83 12.32 -11.89 0.32
C LYS A 83 12.60 -12.35 -1.13
N ASP A 84 11.81 -13.27 -1.65
CA ASP A 84 11.94 -13.76 -3.03
C ASP A 84 11.64 -12.70 -4.07
N LEU A 85 10.49 -12.00 -3.94
CA LEU A 85 10.02 -11.02 -4.92
C LEU A 85 10.90 -9.77 -4.99
N LEU A 86 11.46 -9.34 -3.86
CA LEU A 86 12.29 -8.14 -3.79
C LEU A 86 13.79 -8.46 -3.72
N ALA A 87 14.18 -9.74 -3.90
CA ALA A 87 15.57 -10.19 -3.80
C ALA A 87 16.27 -9.71 -2.51
N VAL A 88 15.57 -9.76 -1.37
CA VAL A 88 16.08 -9.30 -0.08
C VAL A 88 17.26 -10.15 0.35
N PRO A 89 18.46 -9.56 0.56
CA PRO A 89 19.65 -10.33 0.90
C PRO A 89 19.63 -10.81 2.36
N GLN A 90 20.57 -11.68 2.70
CA GLN A 90 20.83 -12.07 4.09
C GLN A 90 21.21 -10.84 4.94
N GLY A 91 20.87 -10.84 6.23
CA GLY A 91 21.09 -9.72 7.15
C GLY A 91 19.95 -8.71 7.16
N TYR A 92 18.84 -9.02 6.48
CA TYR A 92 17.61 -8.26 6.53
C TYR A 92 16.45 -9.10 7.03
N GLU A 93 15.63 -8.50 7.88
CA GLU A 93 14.38 -9.11 8.34
C GLU A 93 13.16 -8.43 7.72
N VAL A 94 12.17 -9.29 7.39
CA VAL A 94 10.85 -8.88 6.93
C VAL A 94 9.87 -9.09 8.06
N ILE A 95 9.25 -8.02 8.55
CA ILE A 95 8.29 -8.06 9.65
C ILE A 95 6.95 -7.43 9.29
N PHE A 96 5.91 -7.97 9.90
CA PHE A 96 4.52 -7.54 9.72
C PHE A 96 4.01 -6.90 11.01
N LEU A 97 3.69 -5.61 10.95
CA LEU A 97 3.32 -4.81 12.10
C LEU A 97 1.91 -4.21 11.94
N GLY A 98 1.31 -3.80 13.03
CA GLY A 98 0.13 -2.93 13.03
C GLY A 98 0.50 -1.45 12.95
N GLY A 99 -0.51 -0.56 12.94
CA GLY A 99 -0.33 0.89 13.06
C GLY A 99 -0.14 1.67 11.75
N GLY A 100 0.00 0.97 10.61
CA GLY A 100 0.19 1.60 9.30
C GLY A 100 1.53 2.34 9.16
N ALA A 101 1.75 3.00 8.03
CA ALA A 101 2.92 3.83 7.80
C ALA A 101 3.05 4.97 8.85
N SER A 102 1.95 5.44 9.39
CA SER A 102 1.98 6.50 10.42
C SER A 102 2.70 6.07 11.69
N MET A 103 2.61 4.80 12.08
CA MET A 103 3.42 4.26 13.19
C MET A 103 4.91 4.22 12.81
N GLN A 104 5.22 3.97 11.54
CA GLN A 104 6.61 3.92 11.08
C GLN A 104 7.28 5.31 11.08
N PHE A 105 6.52 6.39 10.90
CA PHE A 105 7.04 7.76 11.05
C PHE A 105 7.66 7.99 12.43
N CYS A 106 7.12 7.32 13.46
CA CYS A 106 7.64 7.33 14.82
C CYS A 106 8.71 6.23 15.02
N MET A 107 8.46 4.99 14.59
CA MET A 107 9.37 3.86 14.86
C MET A 107 10.72 4.00 14.16
N ILE A 108 10.77 4.54 12.94
CA ILE A 108 12.03 4.77 12.21
C ILE A 108 12.99 5.65 13.06
N PRO A 109 12.62 6.88 13.42
CA PRO A 109 13.54 7.70 14.23
C PRO A 109 13.78 7.13 15.63
N PHE A 110 12.82 6.42 16.22
CA PHE A 110 13.05 5.76 17.51
C PHE A 110 14.20 4.75 17.46
N ASN A 111 14.31 4.00 16.35
CA ASN A 111 15.27 2.91 16.21
C ASN A 111 16.58 3.31 15.51
N LEU A 112 16.55 4.31 14.61
CA LEU A 112 17.66 4.60 13.70
C LEU A 112 18.27 6.00 13.89
N LEU A 113 17.52 7.01 14.39
CA LEU A 113 18.02 8.37 14.54
C LEU A 113 18.87 8.49 15.81
N LYS A 114 20.18 8.57 15.66
CA LYS A 114 21.12 8.77 16.79
C LYS A 114 21.29 10.26 17.08
N THR A 115 21.68 11.02 16.05
CA THR A 115 22.00 12.45 16.16
C THR A 115 21.24 13.29 15.16
N LYS A 116 21.39 13.00 13.85
CA LYS A 116 20.81 13.77 12.77
C LYS A 116 20.36 12.86 11.64
N ALA A 117 19.20 13.17 11.04
CA ALA A 117 18.74 12.50 9.81
C ALA A 117 18.40 13.54 8.74
N ALA A 118 18.56 13.14 7.47
CA ALA A 118 18.19 13.93 6.32
C ALA A 118 16.85 13.46 5.74
N TYR A 119 16.03 14.40 5.30
CA TYR A 119 14.70 14.13 4.77
C TYR A 119 14.44 14.92 3.49
N LEU A 120 13.73 14.29 2.53
CA LEU A 120 13.21 14.95 1.34
C LEU A 120 11.71 15.24 1.51
N ASP A 121 11.31 16.51 1.44
CA ASP A 121 9.91 16.93 1.58
C ASP A 121 9.22 17.03 0.21
N THR A 122 8.63 15.91 -0.23
CA THR A 122 7.93 15.79 -1.52
C THR A 122 6.42 15.64 -1.40
N GLY A 123 5.87 15.76 -0.19
CA GLY A 123 4.42 15.62 -0.02
C GLY A 123 3.96 15.55 1.42
N THR A 124 2.65 15.42 1.58
CA THR A 124 2.02 15.36 2.91
C THR A 124 2.59 14.25 3.79
N TRP A 125 2.90 13.08 3.23
CA TRP A 125 3.39 11.95 4.02
C TRP A 125 4.83 12.16 4.44
N ALA A 126 5.69 12.63 3.53
CA ALA A 126 7.06 13.05 3.86
C ALA A 126 7.08 14.12 4.95
N ASN A 127 6.23 15.14 4.85
CA ASN A 127 6.11 16.20 5.85
C ASN A 127 5.67 15.67 7.23
N LYS A 128 4.79 14.67 7.27
CA LYS A 128 4.39 14.02 8.54
C LYS A 128 5.55 13.23 9.14
N ALA A 129 6.30 12.47 8.34
CA ALA A 129 7.47 11.75 8.80
C ALA A 129 8.55 12.70 9.36
N ILE A 130 8.79 13.84 8.70
CA ILE A 130 9.68 14.91 9.18
C ILE A 130 9.25 15.42 10.55
N LYS A 131 7.95 15.66 10.75
CA LYS A 131 7.44 16.17 12.05
C LYS A 131 7.66 15.19 13.18
N GLU A 132 7.44 13.91 12.96
CA GLU A 132 7.70 12.87 13.95
C GLU A 132 9.20 12.74 14.24
N ALA A 133 10.05 12.72 13.21
CA ALA A 133 11.49 12.58 13.38
C ALA A 133 12.10 13.72 14.22
N LYS A 134 11.59 14.94 14.08
CA LYS A 134 12.03 16.12 14.88
C LYS A 134 11.82 15.97 16.38
N LEU A 135 11.04 15.01 16.83
CA LEU A 135 10.86 14.71 18.26
C LEU A 135 12.03 13.89 18.84
N PHE A 136 12.88 13.33 17.97
CA PHE A 136 13.92 12.37 18.37
C PHE A 136 15.35 12.85 18.14
N GLY A 137 15.56 13.85 17.29
CA GLY A 137 16.88 14.37 16.99
C GLY A 137 16.84 15.51 15.97
N GLU A 138 18.00 15.89 15.48
CA GLU A 138 18.13 16.90 14.43
C GLU A 138 17.61 16.35 13.09
N VAL A 139 16.85 17.16 12.38
CA VAL A 139 16.31 16.79 11.07
C VAL A 139 16.62 17.87 10.05
N ASP A 140 17.41 17.49 9.06
CA ASP A 140 17.78 18.32 7.93
C ASP A 140 16.81 18.05 6.76
N VAL A 141 16.02 19.04 6.36
CA VAL A 141 15.16 18.96 5.19
C VAL A 141 15.97 19.46 4.00
N VAL A 142 16.61 18.52 3.29
CA VAL A 142 17.60 18.84 2.27
C VAL A 142 17.02 19.47 1.01
N ALA A 143 15.74 19.19 0.72
CA ALA A 143 14.98 19.89 -0.32
C ALA A 143 13.48 19.71 -0.10
N SER A 144 12.68 20.62 -0.69
CA SER A 144 11.22 20.57 -0.65
C SER A 144 10.65 21.13 -1.95
N SER A 145 9.57 20.51 -2.44
CA SER A 145 8.74 21.04 -3.54
C SER A 145 7.41 21.63 -3.06
N LYS A 146 7.31 21.93 -1.77
CA LYS A 146 6.08 22.43 -1.13
C LYS A 146 5.56 23.72 -1.74
N ASP A 147 6.44 24.66 -2.05
CA ASP A 147 6.06 25.98 -2.60
C ASP A 147 5.46 25.87 -4.01
N ALA A 148 5.74 24.77 -4.71
CA ALA A 148 5.11 24.40 -5.99
C ALA A 148 4.00 23.35 -5.82
N ASN A 149 3.37 23.25 -4.64
CA ASN A 149 2.33 22.26 -4.34
C ASN A 149 2.74 20.81 -4.66
N TYR A 150 4.00 20.47 -4.50
CA TYR A 150 4.56 19.13 -4.73
C TYR A 150 4.34 18.58 -6.15
N THR A 151 4.35 19.44 -7.17
CA THR A 151 4.13 19.07 -8.58
C THR A 151 5.36 18.52 -9.29
N PHE A 152 6.50 18.46 -8.61
CA PHE A 152 7.75 17.90 -9.11
C PHE A 152 8.58 17.30 -7.97
N ILE A 153 9.63 16.52 -8.34
CA ILE A 153 10.62 15.98 -7.42
C ILE A 153 11.88 16.86 -7.47
N PRO A 154 12.34 17.44 -6.34
CA PRO A 154 13.62 18.13 -6.27
C PRO A 154 14.77 17.17 -6.62
N LYS A 155 15.71 17.62 -7.49
CA LYS A 155 16.87 16.81 -7.91
C LYS A 155 18.20 17.38 -7.42
N ASP A 156 18.25 18.70 -7.23
CA ASP A 156 19.44 19.41 -6.80
C ASP A 156 19.47 19.56 -5.28
N PHE A 157 19.99 18.56 -4.57
CA PHE A 157 20.19 18.60 -3.12
C PHE A 157 21.43 17.82 -2.71
N THR A 158 21.98 18.16 -1.56
CA THR A 158 23.11 17.45 -0.95
C THR A 158 22.67 16.89 0.41
N VAL A 159 22.92 15.61 0.63
CA VAL A 159 22.68 14.97 1.93
C VAL A 159 23.95 15.09 2.78
N PRO A 160 23.87 15.59 4.02
CA PRO A 160 25.04 15.65 4.91
C PRO A 160 25.64 14.27 5.16
N ALA A 161 26.96 14.16 5.04
CA ALA A 161 27.68 12.89 5.19
C ALA A 161 27.64 12.34 6.63
N ASP A 162 27.29 13.17 7.61
CA ASP A 162 27.12 12.84 9.02
C ASP A 162 25.65 12.51 9.39
N ALA A 163 24.74 12.42 8.40
CA ALA A 163 23.37 11.97 8.65
C ALA A 163 23.34 10.46 8.92
N ASP A 164 22.58 10.07 9.95
CA ASP A 164 22.38 8.66 10.30
C ASP A 164 21.68 7.90 9.17
N TYR A 165 20.76 8.57 8.45
CA TYR A 165 20.06 8.05 7.26
C TYR A 165 19.48 9.21 6.44
N PHE A 166 19.11 8.89 5.18
CA PHE A 166 18.31 9.75 4.32
C PHE A 166 16.93 9.13 4.09
N HIS A 167 15.88 9.85 4.52
CA HIS A 167 14.49 9.41 4.39
C HIS A 167 13.78 10.10 3.22
N TYR A 168 13.04 9.32 2.42
CA TYR A 168 12.18 9.84 1.38
C TYR A 168 10.93 8.98 1.17
N THR A 169 9.90 9.58 0.56
CA THR A 169 8.68 8.88 0.13
C THR A 169 8.79 8.61 -1.36
N THR A 170 8.87 7.35 -1.75
CA THR A 170 9.14 6.96 -3.14
C THR A 170 8.00 7.35 -4.07
N ASN A 171 6.76 7.21 -3.63
CA ASN A 171 5.58 7.58 -4.40
C ASN A 171 4.59 8.42 -3.60
N ASN A 172 4.30 9.62 -4.08
CA ASN A 172 3.42 10.60 -3.42
C ASN A 172 1.97 10.42 -3.87
N THR A 173 1.25 9.54 -3.20
CA THR A 173 -0.14 9.13 -3.50
C THR A 173 -1.11 10.30 -3.69
N ILE A 174 -0.89 11.44 -3.03
CA ILE A 174 -1.78 12.61 -3.06
C ILE A 174 -1.50 13.48 -4.27
N TYR A 175 -0.23 13.62 -4.65
CA TYR A 175 0.23 14.61 -5.64
C TYR A 175 0.58 14.00 -6.99
N GLY A 176 0.81 12.68 -7.05
CA GLY A 176 1.10 11.96 -8.29
C GLY A 176 2.56 12.03 -8.74
N THR A 177 3.48 12.41 -7.84
CA THR A 177 4.93 12.36 -8.11
C THR A 177 5.55 11.07 -7.58
N GLU A 178 6.57 10.54 -8.27
CA GLU A 178 7.26 9.30 -7.93
C GLU A 178 8.77 9.39 -8.19
N ILE A 179 9.57 8.81 -7.29
CA ILE A 179 11.03 8.69 -7.40
C ILE A 179 11.33 7.23 -7.78
N ARG A 180 11.45 6.96 -9.09
CA ARG A 180 11.67 5.59 -9.59
C ARG A 180 13.14 5.14 -9.57
N LYS A 181 14.08 6.08 -9.47
CA LYS A 181 15.50 5.81 -9.34
C LYS A 181 15.95 6.17 -7.93
N ASP A 182 16.46 5.17 -7.20
CA ASP A 182 16.92 5.38 -5.83
C ASP A 182 18.04 6.43 -5.78
N PRO A 183 17.99 7.40 -4.83
CA PRO A 183 19.02 8.44 -4.70
C PRO A 183 20.38 7.85 -4.36
N GLU A 184 21.44 8.42 -4.94
CA GLU A 184 22.84 8.08 -4.63
C GLU A 184 23.40 9.15 -3.69
N VAL A 185 23.33 8.91 -2.37
CA VAL A 185 23.54 9.98 -1.36
C VAL A 185 24.65 9.70 -0.34
N GLY A 186 25.34 8.56 -0.42
CA GLY A 186 26.48 8.24 0.45
C GLY A 186 26.14 7.88 1.91
N VAL A 187 24.86 7.93 2.30
CA VAL A 187 24.35 7.49 3.61
C VAL A 187 23.23 6.45 3.40
N PRO A 188 22.92 5.62 4.40
CA PRO A 188 21.84 4.63 4.28
C PRO A 188 20.50 5.28 3.93
N LEU A 189 19.72 4.59 3.08
CA LEU A 189 18.37 5.03 2.72
C LEU A 189 17.33 4.48 3.70
N VAL A 190 16.31 5.27 3.95
CA VAL A 190 15.04 4.85 4.57
C VAL A 190 13.90 5.30 3.67
N ALA A 191 12.98 4.41 3.31
CA ALA A 191 11.93 4.74 2.36
C ALA A 191 10.52 4.37 2.85
N ASP A 192 9.59 5.32 2.64
CA ASP A 192 8.15 5.03 2.61
C ASP A 192 7.78 4.56 1.21
N MET A 193 7.56 3.26 1.05
CA MET A 193 7.12 2.63 -0.20
C MET A 193 5.64 2.20 -0.14
N SER A 194 4.82 2.82 0.70
CA SER A 194 3.44 2.39 0.92
C SER A 194 2.61 2.28 -0.36
N SER A 195 2.87 3.11 -1.36
CA SER A 195 2.04 3.13 -2.58
C SER A 195 2.70 2.58 -3.83
N ASP A 196 3.96 2.14 -3.74
CA ASP A 196 4.70 1.58 -4.87
C ASP A 196 5.54 0.34 -4.55
N ILE A 197 5.48 -0.19 -3.32
CA ILE A 197 6.13 -1.48 -3.01
C ILE A 197 5.61 -2.57 -3.96
N PHE A 198 6.50 -3.42 -4.45
CA PHE A 198 6.25 -4.46 -5.47
C PHE A 198 5.88 -3.94 -6.88
N SER A 199 6.07 -2.66 -7.19
CA SER A 199 5.81 -2.11 -8.52
C SER A 199 7.06 -2.08 -9.41
N ARG A 200 8.24 -2.19 -8.83
CA ARG A 200 9.54 -2.16 -9.53
C ARG A 200 10.62 -2.94 -8.79
N PRO A 201 11.69 -3.37 -9.46
CA PRO A 201 12.90 -3.88 -8.79
C PRO A 201 13.55 -2.81 -7.91
N ILE A 202 14.11 -3.25 -6.77
CA ILE A 202 14.74 -2.37 -5.77
C ILE A 202 16.08 -3.00 -5.36
N ASP A 203 17.13 -2.21 -5.22
CA ASP A 203 18.37 -2.67 -4.58
C ASP A 203 18.28 -2.49 -3.06
N ILE A 204 17.80 -3.53 -2.38
CA ILE A 204 17.60 -3.52 -0.93
C ILE A 204 18.87 -3.16 -0.14
N LYS A 205 20.06 -3.44 -0.68
CA LYS A 205 21.33 -3.19 0.00
C LYS A 205 21.61 -1.71 0.29
N LYS A 206 20.93 -0.80 -0.41
CA LYS A 206 21.03 0.65 -0.18
C LYS A 206 20.26 1.12 1.06
N TYR A 207 19.38 0.28 1.62
CA TYR A 207 18.43 0.69 2.63
C TYR A 207 18.77 0.09 4.00
N ASP A 208 18.67 0.91 5.04
CA ASP A 208 18.60 0.42 6.41
C ASP A 208 17.17 0.01 6.77
N ALA A 209 16.16 0.69 6.21
CA ALA A 209 14.77 0.29 6.37
C ALA A 209 13.89 0.72 5.18
N ILE A 210 12.94 -0.16 4.83
CA ILE A 210 11.81 0.14 3.94
C ILE A 210 10.54 -0.19 4.71
N TYR A 211 9.53 0.65 4.61
CA TYR A 211 8.22 0.34 5.17
C TYR A 211 7.09 0.64 4.19
N ALA A 212 5.99 -0.11 4.31
CA ALA A 212 4.84 0.05 3.45
C ALA A 212 3.54 -0.32 4.18
N GLY A 213 2.60 0.61 4.23
CA GLY A 213 1.22 0.29 4.60
C GLY A 213 0.56 -0.57 3.53
N ALA A 214 0.11 -1.77 3.89
CA ALA A 214 -0.31 -2.78 2.91
C ALA A 214 -1.61 -2.43 2.15
N GLN A 215 -2.43 -1.52 2.65
CA GLN A 215 -3.76 -1.20 2.13
C GLN A 215 -3.78 -0.55 0.74
N LYS A 216 -2.64 -0.36 0.13
CA LYS A 216 -2.51 0.22 -1.22
C LYS A 216 -2.23 -0.85 -2.26
N ASN A 217 -1.06 -1.48 -2.21
CA ASN A 217 -0.62 -2.40 -3.25
C ASN A 217 -0.52 -3.87 -2.81
N LEU A 218 -0.96 -4.25 -1.60
CA LEU A 218 -0.68 -5.60 -1.10
C LEU A 218 -1.87 -6.30 -0.43
N ALA A 219 -2.58 -5.65 0.50
CA ALA A 219 -3.55 -6.30 1.38
C ALA A 219 -4.67 -5.33 1.80
N PRO A 220 -5.72 -5.78 2.50
CA PRO A 220 -6.61 -4.86 3.20
C PRO A 220 -5.86 -4.07 4.29
N ALA A 221 -6.49 -3.02 4.82
CA ALA A 221 -5.94 -2.25 5.93
C ALA A 221 -5.71 -3.13 7.17
N GLY A 222 -4.67 -2.80 7.95
CA GLY A 222 -4.39 -3.44 9.23
C GLY A 222 -2.97 -3.98 9.38
N VAL A 223 -2.24 -4.17 8.29
CA VAL A 223 -0.84 -4.61 8.31
C VAL A 223 0.09 -3.61 7.63
N THR A 224 1.29 -3.50 8.15
CA THR A 224 2.41 -2.74 7.58
C THR A 224 3.57 -3.72 7.40
N ILE A 225 4.18 -3.75 6.23
CA ILE A 225 5.43 -4.47 6.01
C ILE A 225 6.58 -3.55 6.35
N VAL A 226 7.58 -4.08 7.04
CA VAL A 226 8.87 -3.42 7.25
C VAL A 226 9.96 -4.41 6.83
N ILE A 227 10.87 -3.96 5.99
CA ILE A 227 12.12 -4.64 5.65
C ILE A 227 13.21 -3.84 6.33
N VAL A 228 13.95 -4.44 7.24
CA VAL A 228 14.94 -3.73 8.06
C VAL A 228 16.25 -4.48 8.09
N LYS A 229 17.34 -3.75 7.95
CA LYS A 229 18.70 -4.29 8.08
C LYS A 229 19.00 -4.55 9.56
N GLU A 230 19.32 -5.80 9.89
CA GLU A 230 19.58 -6.18 11.28
C GLU A 230 20.74 -5.38 11.91
N GLU A 231 21.81 -5.18 11.13
CA GLU A 231 23.00 -4.44 11.53
C GLU A 231 22.69 -2.97 11.87
N ALA A 232 21.61 -2.38 11.34
CA ALA A 232 21.24 -0.99 11.61
C ALA A 232 20.57 -0.80 12.98
N LEU A 233 20.17 -1.89 13.64
CA LEU A 233 19.41 -1.85 14.90
C LEU A 233 20.29 -1.86 16.15
N GLY A 234 19.79 -1.25 17.21
CA GLY A 234 20.43 -1.29 18.54
C GLY A 234 21.55 -0.28 18.76
N HIS A 235 21.64 0.76 17.92
CA HIS A 235 22.70 1.78 17.98
C HIS A 235 22.24 3.15 18.51
N VAL A 236 21.01 3.24 19.00
CA VAL A 236 20.50 4.44 19.67
C VAL A 236 20.62 4.29 21.19
N ASP A 237 21.00 5.35 21.89
CA ASP A 237 21.21 5.32 23.35
C ASP A 237 19.90 5.50 24.13
N ARG A 238 18.83 5.92 23.47
CA ARG A 238 17.54 6.12 24.13
C ARG A 238 16.86 4.81 24.46
N PRO A 239 16.09 4.72 25.57
CA PRO A 239 15.22 3.59 25.83
C PRO A 239 14.08 3.58 24.81
N ILE A 240 13.87 2.43 24.16
CA ILE A 240 12.78 2.22 23.21
C ILE A 240 11.70 1.38 23.90
N PRO A 241 10.42 1.82 23.91
CA PRO A 241 9.32 0.99 24.40
C PRO A 241 9.26 -0.33 23.62
N THR A 242 9.05 -1.45 24.33
CA THR A 242 9.13 -2.81 23.76
C THR A 242 8.41 -2.97 22.42
N MET A 243 7.19 -2.42 22.29
CA MET A 243 6.39 -2.54 21.08
C MET A 243 6.86 -1.63 19.92
N LEU A 244 7.74 -0.67 20.19
CA LEU A 244 8.31 0.24 19.20
C LEU A 244 9.74 -0.15 18.79
N ASP A 245 10.34 -1.14 19.46
CA ASP A 245 11.67 -1.67 19.13
C ASP A 245 11.56 -2.74 18.04
N TYR A 246 12.16 -2.50 16.90
CA TYR A 246 12.17 -3.47 15.80
C TYR A 246 12.80 -4.82 16.22
N ARG A 247 13.79 -4.81 17.13
CA ARG A 247 14.43 -6.05 17.63
C ARG A 247 13.44 -6.96 18.34
N THR A 248 12.43 -6.41 19.01
CA THR A 248 11.34 -7.18 19.62
C THR A 248 10.60 -8.00 18.56
N HIS A 249 10.33 -7.40 17.40
CA HIS A 249 9.55 -8.02 16.33
C HIS A 249 10.39 -8.95 15.47
N THR A 250 11.63 -8.57 15.14
CA THR A 250 12.54 -9.42 14.33
C THR A 250 12.86 -10.71 15.10
N SER A 251 13.16 -10.64 16.40
CA SER A 251 13.46 -11.83 17.24
C SER A 251 12.30 -12.81 17.41
N LYS A 252 11.07 -12.42 17.05
CA LYS A 252 9.85 -13.22 17.21
C LYS A 252 9.10 -13.42 15.88
N GLY A 253 9.72 -13.14 14.74
CA GLY A 253 9.11 -13.31 13.43
C GLY A 253 7.73 -12.63 13.34
N SER A 254 7.62 -11.39 13.82
CA SER A 254 6.38 -10.59 13.89
C SER A 254 5.32 -11.08 14.89
N MET A 255 5.59 -12.12 15.66
CA MET A 255 4.61 -12.74 16.57
C MET A 255 4.93 -12.54 18.05
N PHE A 256 5.55 -11.42 18.41
CA PHE A 256 5.72 -11.03 19.81
C PHE A 256 4.36 -10.88 20.51
N ASN A 257 3.43 -10.19 19.89
CA ASN A 257 2.01 -10.13 20.26
C ASN A 257 1.15 -10.70 19.14
N THR A 258 -0.16 -10.74 19.31
CA THR A 258 -1.09 -11.20 18.26
C THR A 258 -1.02 -10.29 17.04
N PRO A 259 -0.57 -10.78 15.88
CA PRO A 259 -0.48 -9.98 14.66
C PRO A 259 -1.86 -9.84 13.98
N PRO A 260 -2.01 -8.94 13.00
CA PRO A 260 -3.24 -8.83 12.21
C PRO A 260 -3.40 -10.02 11.24
N VAL A 261 -3.95 -11.14 11.73
CA VAL A 261 -4.01 -12.44 11.08
C VAL A 261 -4.61 -12.38 9.67
N LEU A 262 -5.82 -11.83 9.53
CA LEU A 262 -6.53 -11.75 8.25
C LEU A 262 -5.79 -10.89 7.20
N PRO A 263 -5.31 -9.67 7.52
CA PRO A 263 -4.52 -8.88 6.58
C PRO A 263 -3.20 -9.55 6.17
N ILE A 264 -2.51 -10.27 7.06
CA ILE A 264 -1.29 -11.01 6.73
C ILE A 264 -1.59 -12.16 5.77
N TYR A 265 -2.67 -12.91 6.02
CA TYR A 265 -3.08 -13.98 5.11
C TYR A 265 -3.45 -13.43 3.72
N SER A 266 -4.20 -12.32 3.68
CA SER A 266 -4.52 -11.64 2.41
C SER A 266 -3.27 -11.14 1.69
N ALA A 267 -2.27 -10.64 2.44
CA ALA A 267 -0.97 -10.25 1.89
C ALA A 267 -0.27 -11.44 1.25
N LEU A 268 -0.23 -12.60 1.94
CA LEU A 268 0.32 -13.84 1.37
C LEU A 268 -0.37 -14.20 0.05
N GLN A 269 -1.71 -14.13 -0.02
CA GLN A 269 -2.42 -14.43 -1.26
C GLN A 269 -2.05 -13.48 -2.40
N THR A 270 -1.86 -12.19 -2.10
CA THR A 270 -1.38 -11.22 -3.09
C THR A 270 0.05 -11.51 -3.53
N LEU A 271 0.96 -11.86 -2.61
CA LEU A 271 2.34 -12.23 -2.94
C LEU A 271 2.39 -13.48 -3.83
N ARG A 272 1.55 -14.49 -3.55
CA ARG A 272 1.39 -15.68 -4.42
C ARG A 272 0.90 -15.27 -5.80
N TYR A 273 -0.10 -14.38 -5.87
CA TYR A 273 -0.58 -13.84 -7.14
C TYR A 273 0.52 -13.11 -7.91
N TYR A 274 1.34 -12.29 -7.27
CA TYR A 274 2.46 -11.60 -7.92
C TYR A 274 3.51 -12.56 -8.48
N LYS A 275 3.83 -13.64 -7.75
CA LYS A 275 4.69 -14.71 -8.26
C LYS A 275 4.08 -15.40 -9.50
N GLN A 276 2.78 -15.69 -9.48
CA GLN A 276 2.07 -16.28 -10.63
C GLN A 276 2.04 -15.36 -11.84
N MET A 277 1.97 -14.04 -11.65
CA MET A 277 2.04 -13.04 -12.72
C MET A 277 3.44 -12.91 -13.35
N GLY A 278 4.45 -13.61 -12.86
CA GLY A 278 5.81 -13.57 -13.37
C GLY A 278 6.77 -12.64 -12.63
N GLY A 279 6.41 -12.24 -11.39
CA GLY A 279 7.28 -11.44 -10.53
C GLY A 279 7.32 -9.95 -10.84
N ILE A 280 8.24 -9.25 -10.18
CA ILE A 280 8.28 -7.80 -10.15
C ILE A 280 8.53 -7.17 -11.53
N GLU A 281 9.43 -7.74 -12.33
CA GLU A 281 9.75 -7.21 -13.67
C GLU A 281 8.54 -7.25 -14.63
N THR A 282 7.66 -8.24 -14.46
CA THR A 282 6.42 -8.33 -15.23
C THR A 282 5.40 -7.30 -14.74
N LEU A 283 5.25 -7.16 -13.42
CA LEU A 283 4.36 -6.17 -12.82
C LEU A 283 4.77 -4.75 -13.20
N GLU A 284 6.06 -4.42 -13.13
CA GLU A 284 6.59 -3.11 -13.55
C GLU A 284 6.19 -2.77 -14.99
N LYS A 285 6.37 -3.71 -15.92
CA LYS A 285 5.98 -3.50 -17.34
C LYS A 285 4.49 -3.23 -17.49
N LEU A 286 3.65 -3.95 -16.75
CA LEU A 286 2.20 -3.75 -16.76
C LEU A 286 1.81 -2.40 -16.16
N ASP A 287 2.44 -2.00 -15.06
CA ASP A 287 2.16 -0.73 -14.40
C ASP A 287 2.62 0.46 -15.24
N ILE A 288 3.79 0.39 -15.86
CA ILE A 288 4.26 1.38 -16.84
C ILE A 288 3.28 1.49 -18.01
N ALA A 289 2.83 0.37 -18.57
CA ALA A 289 1.89 0.38 -19.69
C ALA A 289 0.55 1.02 -19.32
N LYS A 290 0.00 0.71 -18.11
CA LYS A 290 -1.24 1.33 -17.61
C LYS A 290 -1.09 2.84 -17.46
N ALA A 291 -0.01 3.29 -16.82
CA ALA A 291 0.25 4.70 -16.58
C ALA A 291 0.49 5.46 -17.89
N ALA A 292 1.33 4.94 -18.78
CA ALA A 292 1.61 5.53 -20.08
C ALA A 292 0.32 5.74 -20.89
N ARG A 293 -0.55 4.73 -20.90
CA ARG A 293 -1.81 4.78 -21.62
C ARG A 293 -2.78 5.84 -21.09
N LEU A 294 -2.83 6.03 -19.76
CA LEU A 294 -3.67 7.07 -19.17
C LEU A 294 -3.06 8.46 -19.34
N TYR A 295 -1.75 8.63 -19.18
CA TYR A 295 -1.07 9.91 -19.40
C TYR A 295 -1.16 10.36 -20.85
N GLU A 296 -1.03 9.46 -21.83
CA GLU A 296 -1.26 9.76 -23.24
C GLU A 296 -2.66 10.39 -23.45
N ALA A 297 -3.70 9.76 -22.90
CA ALA A 297 -5.06 10.26 -23.01
C ALA A 297 -5.28 11.61 -22.32
N ILE A 298 -4.59 11.87 -21.20
CA ILE A 298 -4.63 13.16 -20.50
C ILE A 298 -3.91 14.24 -21.31
N ASP A 299 -2.71 13.94 -21.81
CA ASP A 299 -1.87 14.91 -22.53
C ASP A 299 -2.48 15.31 -23.88
N GLU A 300 -3.19 14.41 -24.55
CA GLU A 300 -3.93 14.69 -25.78
C GLU A 300 -5.31 15.37 -25.55
N SER A 301 -5.78 15.41 -24.29
CA SER A 301 -7.11 15.93 -23.97
C SER A 301 -7.20 17.44 -24.14
N LYS A 302 -8.32 17.91 -24.69
CA LYS A 302 -8.67 19.33 -24.70
C LYS A 302 -9.17 19.80 -23.33
N MET A 303 -9.71 18.88 -22.51
CA MET A 303 -10.42 19.18 -21.26
C MET A 303 -9.58 18.89 -20.00
N PHE A 304 -8.76 17.83 -20.01
CA PHE A 304 -8.00 17.38 -18.86
C PHE A 304 -6.50 17.75 -18.97
N VAL A 305 -5.83 17.90 -17.81
CA VAL A 305 -4.39 18.16 -17.73
C VAL A 305 -3.80 17.52 -16.47
N GLY A 306 -2.60 16.92 -16.62
CA GLY A 306 -1.87 16.33 -15.48
C GLY A 306 -1.37 17.41 -14.51
N THR A 307 -1.35 17.09 -13.21
CA THR A 307 -0.86 18.01 -12.17
C THR A 307 0.66 18.01 -12.02
N VAL A 308 1.33 16.94 -12.42
CA VAL A 308 2.78 16.81 -12.35
C VAL A 308 3.41 17.45 -13.58
N THR A 309 4.24 18.47 -13.36
CA THR A 309 4.76 19.33 -14.42
C THR A 309 5.89 18.68 -15.23
N ASN A 310 6.71 17.84 -14.56
CA ASN A 310 7.80 17.12 -15.23
C ASN A 310 7.37 15.66 -15.50
N PRO A 311 7.28 15.21 -16.75
CA PRO A 311 6.91 13.83 -17.08
C PRO A 311 7.78 12.76 -16.41
N GLU A 312 9.06 13.03 -16.16
CA GLU A 312 9.95 12.09 -15.47
C GLU A 312 9.56 11.85 -14.00
N ASP A 313 8.85 12.80 -13.39
CA ASP A 313 8.42 12.73 -12.00
C ASP A 313 7.01 12.16 -11.86
N ARG A 314 6.33 11.83 -12.96
CA ARG A 314 4.97 11.27 -12.97
C ARG A 314 4.93 9.88 -12.36
N SER A 315 3.98 9.68 -11.44
CA SER A 315 3.74 8.37 -10.81
C SER A 315 3.14 7.37 -11.78
N ILE A 316 3.64 6.13 -11.77
CA ILE A 316 2.99 5.01 -12.45
C ILE A 316 1.91 4.35 -11.60
N MET A 317 1.82 4.71 -10.32
CA MET A 317 0.86 4.17 -9.35
C MET A 317 -0.35 5.07 -9.11
N ASN A 318 -0.16 6.40 -9.10
CA ASN A 318 -1.21 7.36 -8.78
C ASN A 318 -1.18 8.52 -9.78
N VAL A 319 -1.98 8.42 -10.82
CA VAL A 319 -2.12 9.46 -11.85
C VAL A 319 -3.05 10.55 -11.34
N CYS A 320 -2.50 11.75 -11.09
CA CYS A 320 -3.25 12.92 -10.65
C CYS A 320 -3.45 13.90 -11.81
N PHE A 321 -4.68 14.35 -12.02
CA PHE A 321 -5.04 15.27 -13.09
C PHE A 321 -6.24 16.15 -12.69
N VAL A 322 -6.43 17.25 -13.39
CA VAL A 322 -7.51 18.22 -13.16
C VAL A 322 -8.18 18.55 -14.50
N MET A 323 -9.31 19.21 -14.45
CA MET A 323 -9.84 19.90 -15.64
C MET A 323 -9.07 21.19 -15.88
N LYS A 324 -8.91 21.56 -17.16
CA LYS A 324 -8.40 22.89 -17.53
C LYS A 324 -9.35 23.97 -17.01
N PRO A 325 -8.84 25.19 -16.73
CA PRO A 325 -9.63 26.25 -16.06
C PRO A 325 -10.99 26.52 -16.69
N GLU A 326 -11.09 26.48 -18.02
CA GLU A 326 -12.32 26.70 -18.79
C GLU A 326 -13.40 25.63 -18.57
N TYR A 327 -13.04 24.45 -18.02
CA TYR A 327 -13.94 23.33 -17.75
C TYR A 327 -14.07 23.01 -16.25
N ALA A 328 -13.45 23.81 -15.36
CA ALA A 328 -13.32 23.48 -13.94
C ALA A 328 -14.67 23.26 -13.23
N GLU A 329 -15.72 23.95 -13.68
CA GLU A 329 -17.09 23.83 -13.15
C GLU A 329 -17.71 22.44 -13.43
N LEU A 330 -17.23 21.71 -14.44
CA LEU A 330 -17.73 20.39 -14.84
C LEU A 330 -17.13 19.23 -14.00
N GLU A 331 -16.21 19.50 -13.06
CA GLU A 331 -15.53 18.45 -12.27
C GLU A 331 -16.51 17.50 -11.58
N LYS A 332 -17.55 18.05 -10.94
CA LYS A 332 -18.57 17.24 -10.27
C LYS A 332 -19.37 16.42 -11.26
N GLU A 333 -19.74 17.00 -12.38
CA GLU A 333 -20.53 16.33 -13.42
C GLU A 333 -19.74 15.15 -14.01
N PHE A 334 -18.44 15.32 -14.26
CA PHE A 334 -17.60 14.21 -14.72
C PHE A 334 -17.50 13.07 -13.68
N ILE A 335 -17.40 13.38 -12.38
CA ILE A 335 -17.40 12.35 -11.33
C ILE A 335 -18.71 11.54 -11.37
N ASP A 336 -19.86 12.21 -11.49
CA ASP A 336 -21.16 11.57 -11.54
C ASP A 336 -21.31 10.74 -12.84
N PHE A 337 -20.84 11.28 -13.99
CA PHE A 337 -20.80 10.59 -15.29
C PHE A 337 -19.93 9.31 -15.26
N ALA A 338 -18.74 9.37 -14.67
CA ALA A 338 -17.85 8.24 -14.48
C ALA A 338 -18.47 7.18 -13.56
N SER A 339 -19.07 7.63 -12.45
CA SER A 339 -19.76 6.75 -11.50
C SER A 339 -20.90 5.95 -12.13
N ALA A 340 -21.68 6.59 -13.02
CA ALA A 340 -22.74 5.92 -13.77
C ALA A 340 -22.22 4.79 -14.70
N ARG A 341 -20.93 4.84 -15.08
CA ARG A 341 -20.21 3.81 -15.86
C ARG A 341 -19.49 2.77 -14.99
N GLY A 342 -19.71 2.77 -13.68
CA GLY A 342 -19.09 1.84 -12.76
C GLY A 342 -17.67 2.22 -12.34
N ILE A 343 -17.17 3.40 -12.71
CA ILE A 343 -15.88 3.93 -12.29
C ILE A 343 -16.03 4.55 -10.90
N VAL A 344 -15.24 4.10 -9.92
CA VAL A 344 -15.30 4.57 -8.54
C VAL A 344 -13.91 4.97 -8.03
N GLY A 345 -13.85 5.92 -7.09
CA GLY A 345 -12.61 6.29 -6.40
C GLY A 345 -11.72 7.27 -7.15
N ILE A 346 -12.18 7.89 -8.25
CA ILE A 346 -11.37 8.82 -9.06
C ILE A 346 -11.34 10.25 -8.50
N LYS A 347 -12.15 10.61 -7.51
CA LYS A 347 -12.10 11.95 -6.90
C LYS A 347 -10.74 12.18 -6.26
N GLY A 348 -10.10 13.31 -6.60
CA GLY A 348 -8.81 13.72 -6.06
C GLY A 348 -8.83 13.97 -4.55
N HIS A 349 -7.64 14.06 -3.95
CA HIS A 349 -7.54 14.37 -2.53
C HIS A 349 -7.97 15.82 -2.28
N ARG A 350 -8.64 16.07 -1.14
CA ARG A 350 -9.18 17.41 -0.76
C ARG A 350 -8.15 18.56 -0.80
N SER A 351 -6.85 18.25 -0.66
CA SER A 351 -5.77 19.25 -0.70
C SER A 351 -5.31 19.60 -2.11
N VAL A 352 -5.68 18.81 -3.12
CA VAL A 352 -5.29 19.00 -4.53
C VAL A 352 -6.51 19.33 -5.38
N GLY A 353 -7.65 18.70 -5.10
CA GLY A 353 -8.84 18.75 -5.95
C GLY A 353 -8.72 17.78 -7.13
N GLY A 354 -9.52 18.00 -8.15
CA GLY A 354 -9.51 17.26 -9.38
C GLY A 354 -9.70 15.76 -9.23
N PHE A 355 -8.87 14.99 -9.91
CA PHE A 355 -9.00 13.55 -10.02
C PHE A 355 -7.70 12.83 -9.68
N ARG A 356 -7.83 11.58 -9.21
CA ARG A 356 -6.70 10.68 -8.99
C ARG A 356 -7.11 9.27 -9.35
N ALA A 357 -6.48 8.71 -10.37
CA ALA A 357 -6.60 7.30 -10.72
C ALA A 357 -5.46 6.52 -10.08
N SER A 358 -5.79 5.61 -9.14
CA SER A 358 -4.80 4.71 -8.55
C SER A 358 -4.72 3.42 -9.37
N LEU A 359 -3.55 3.16 -9.95
CA LEU A 359 -3.32 2.11 -10.96
C LEU A 359 -2.63 0.86 -10.40
N TYR A 360 -2.66 0.66 -9.10
CA TYR A 360 -1.95 -0.41 -8.40
C TYR A 360 -1.93 -1.75 -9.16
N ASN A 361 -0.99 -2.62 -8.80
CA ASN A 361 -0.70 -3.88 -9.51
C ASN A 361 -1.97 -4.71 -9.82
N ALA A 362 -2.96 -4.72 -8.92
CA ALA A 362 -4.19 -5.50 -9.11
C ALA A 362 -5.20 -4.85 -10.07
N LEU A 363 -5.00 -3.58 -10.48
CA LEU A 363 -5.92 -2.92 -11.41
C LEU A 363 -5.68 -3.43 -12.84
N PRO A 364 -6.71 -3.99 -13.51
CA PRO A 364 -6.55 -4.45 -14.89
C PRO A 364 -6.50 -3.28 -15.89
N MET A 365 -5.79 -3.46 -16.99
CA MET A 365 -5.73 -2.51 -18.13
C MET A 365 -7.13 -2.13 -18.63
N GLU A 366 -8.07 -3.07 -18.65
CA GLU A 366 -9.47 -2.82 -19.00
C GLU A 366 -10.07 -1.64 -18.22
N SER A 367 -9.78 -1.54 -16.92
CA SER A 367 -10.28 -0.43 -16.10
C SER A 367 -9.71 0.92 -16.54
N VAL A 368 -8.46 0.95 -16.96
CA VAL A 368 -7.81 2.16 -17.51
C VAL A 368 -8.48 2.56 -18.82
N GLU A 369 -8.73 1.62 -19.73
CA GLU A 369 -9.40 1.89 -21.01
C GLU A 369 -10.84 2.39 -20.80
N VAL A 370 -11.57 1.84 -19.82
CA VAL A 370 -12.93 2.32 -19.48
C VAL A 370 -12.90 3.76 -18.96
N LEU A 371 -11.90 4.13 -18.14
CA LEU A 371 -11.72 5.51 -17.70
C LEU A 371 -11.40 6.44 -18.87
N ILE A 372 -10.48 6.06 -19.75
CA ILE A 372 -10.11 6.84 -20.94
C ILE A 372 -11.31 7.04 -21.85
N GLN A 373 -12.11 5.98 -22.08
CA GLN A 373 -13.31 6.10 -22.91
C GLN A 373 -14.34 7.06 -22.27
N ALA A 374 -14.51 6.99 -20.94
CA ALA A 374 -15.39 7.92 -20.23
C ALA A 374 -14.89 9.38 -20.34
N MET A 375 -13.57 9.63 -20.27
CA MET A 375 -13.00 10.97 -20.48
C MET A 375 -13.28 11.49 -21.90
N LYS A 376 -13.10 10.66 -22.92
CA LYS A 376 -13.36 11.01 -24.32
C LYS A 376 -14.85 11.27 -24.57
N ASP A 377 -15.74 10.40 -24.07
CA ASP A 377 -17.18 10.54 -24.22
C ASP A 377 -17.68 11.83 -23.56
N PHE A 378 -17.19 12.13 -22.36
CA PHE A 378 -17.53 13.34 -21.65
C PHE A 378 -17.06 14.60 -22.39
N GLN A 379 -15.80 14.61 -22.85
CA GLN A 379 -15.27 15.73 -23.65
C GLN A 379 -16.05 15.96 -24.94
N ASN A 380 -16.60 14.91 -25.59
CA ASN A 380 -17.37 15.06 -26.81
C ASN A 380 -18.80 15.57 -26.60
N GLN A 381 -19.27 15.61 -25.34
CA GLN A 381 -20.59 16.14 -24.96
C GLN A 381 -20.53 17.62 -24.57
N HIS A 382 -19.34 18.13 -24.28
CA HIS A 382 -19.06 19.49 -23.86
C HIS A 382 -18.05 20.18 -24.76
#